data_b7b4a60bfb8965f2f9da2664f8dd7467
#
_entry.id   b7b4a60bfb8965f2f9da2664f8dd7467
#
_cell.length_a   1.000
_cell.length_b   1.000
_cell.length_c   1.000
_cell.angle_alpha   90.00
_cell.angle_beta   90.00
_cell.angle_gamma   90.00
#
_symmetry.space_group_name_H-M   'P 1'
#
loop_
_entity.id
_entity.type
_entity.pdbx_description
1 polymer ?
#
loop_
_entity_poly.entity_id
_entity_poly.type
_entity_poly.pdbx_seq_one_letter_code
_entity_poly.pdbx_strand_id
1 'polypeptide(L)'
;YSITYNASDASGNIATEVTRSVTIIDNTPPMILLTGDLEVTHEAGEDYKDAGATAVDTLDGELTDKIRVTDAVDQNKPESYTVSFDVNDTAGNAANTITRTVTVVDTTPPSLSLLGEISLTHEVGTTYTDSGATASDIVDGDLTSNILMTNAVDSDKVGSYKVSIRITDSAGNTSSIERTVTVVDTVAPELTLNGSNTIQLEINSAFTDPGASAIDANDGTLAISVDTSILDTSKEGTYIVTYTATDAAGNTASLKRSIEVVWNVPVIIKENDVIEMDSGYYASTWFGPTYPQDANWLFHPGFGWIYVVGEDTSSLWIYDQVKGWFWT
;
A
#
# COMPACT_ATOMS: atom_id res chain seq x y z
N TYR A 1 61.23 64.69 -18.75
CA TYR A 1 62.16 65.65 -18.10
C TYR A 1 63.03 66.32 -19.15
N SER A 2 63.40 67.62 -18.94
CA SER A 2 64.31 68.40 -19.79
C SER A 2 65.55 68.78 -18.96
N ILE A 3 66.71 68.43 -19.46
CA ILE A 3 68.01 68.82 -18.84
C ILE A 3 68.65 69.89 -19.77
N THR A 4 68.85 71.07 -19.23
CA THR A 4 69.42 72.19 -20.00
C THR A 4 70.88 72.38 -19.64
N TYR A 5 71.70 72.54 -20.63
CA TYR A 5 73.17 72.82 -20.48
C TYR A 5 73.47 74.22 -21.01
N ASN A 6 74.06 75.04 -20.15
CA ASN A 6 74.54 76.40 -20.45
C ASN A 6 76.05 76.53 -20.19
N ALA A 7 76.69 77.25 -21.02
CA ALA A 7 78.11 77.59 -20.79
C ALA A 7 78.39 79.10 -21.13
N SER A 8 79.26 79.68 -20.40
CA SER A 8 79.77 81.00 -20.74
C SER A 8 81.32 81.04 -20.70
N ASP A 9 81.93 81.83 -21.57
CA ASP A 9 83.40 82.03 -21.55
C ASP A 9 83.84 83.05 -20.46
N ALA A 10 85.13 83.24 -20.28
CA ALA A 10 85.71 84.18 -19.30
C ALA A 10 85.41 85.65 -19.60
N SER A 11 84.99 85.98 -20.84
CA SER A 11 84.58 87.30 -21.28
C SER A 11 83.06 87.56 -21.17
N GLY A 12 82.29 86.54 -20.63
CA GLY A 12 80.83 86.64 -20.43
C GLY A 12 80.01 86.31 -21.61
N ASN A 13 80.55 85.78 -22.73
CA ASN A 13 79.78 85.33 -23.86
C ASN A 13 79.04 84.03 -23.50
N ILE A 14 77.72 83.95 -23.76
CA ILE A 14 76.91 82.82 -23.42
C ILE A 14 76.80 81.95 -24.67
N ALA A 15 77.05 80.63 -24.54
CA ALA A 15 76.81 79.63 -25.55
C ALA A 15 75.31 79.44 -25.78
N THR A 16 74.91 78.99 -26.97
CA THR A 16 73.54 78.57 -27.26
C THR A 16 73.17 77.40 -26.31
N GLU A 17 72.07 77.55 -25.63
CA GLU A 17 71.56 76.53 -24.73
C GLU A 17 71.28 75.18 -25.51
N VAL A 18 71.69 74.05 -24.93
CA VAL A 18 71.41 72.70 -25.45
C VAL A 18 70.54 71.95 -24.48
N THR A 19 69.48 71.42 -24.92
CA THR A 19 68.50 70.70 -24.14
C THR A 19 68.53 69.19 -24.45
N ARG A 20 68.56 68.35 -23.48
CA ARG A 20 68.37 66.90 -23.55
C ARG A 20 67.01 66.56 -22.94
N SER A 21 66.17 65.92 -23.68
CA SER A 21 64.91 65.32 -23.19
C SER A 21 65.18 63.90 -22.62
N VAL A 22 64.73 63.63 -21.44
CA VAL A 22 64.67 62.28 -20.84
C VAL A 22 63.23 61.88 -20.61
N THR A 23 62.78 60.83 -21.29
CA THR A 23 61.51 60.26 -21.10
C THR A 23 61.62 59.02 -20.21
N ILE A 24 60.97 59.02 -19.08
CA ILE A 24 60.79 57.80 -18.25
C ILE A 24 59.57 57.08 -18.78
N ILE A 25 59.83 55.87 -19.13
CA ILE A 25 58.74 54.99 -19.64
C ILE A 25 58.54 53.77 -18.74
N ASP A 26 57.35 53.35 -18.55
CA ASP A 26 57.01 52.11 -17.90
C ASP A 26 56.90 51.00 -18.93
N ASN A 27 57.67 49.93 -18.78
CA ASN A 27 57.63 48.72 -19.61
C ASN A 27 57.40 47.44 -18.74
N THR A 28 57.06 47.61 -17.48
CA THR A 28 56.86 46.51 -16.53
C THR A 28 55.38 46.14 -16.48
N PRO A 29 55.00 44.95 -16.89
CA PRO A 29 53.55 44.52 -16.77
C PRO A 29 53.15 44.27 -15.33
N PRO A 30 51.89 44.45 -14.95
CA PRO A 30 51.35 44.10 -13.67
C PRO A 30 51.46 42.58 -13.39
N MET A 31 51.46 42.22 -12.12
CA MET A 31 51.42 40.84 -11.64
C MET A 31 50.03 40.53 -11.08
N ILE A 32 49.37 39.45 -11.60
CA ILE A 32 48.10 38.94 -11.10
C ILE A 32 48.38 37.76 -10.18
N LEU A 33 47.67 37.67 -9.04
CA LEU A 33 47.67 36.54 -8.12
C LEU A 33 46.22 36.09 -7.87
N LEU A 34 45.92 34.80 -8.11
CA LEU A 34 44.59 34.24 -7.82
C LEU A 34 44.33 34.26 -6.30
N THR A 35 43.09 34.56 -5.94
CA THR A 35 42.59 34.37 -4.59
C THR A 35 41.94 32.98 -4.54
N GLY A 36 42.41 32.09 -3.66
CA GLY A 36 41.96 30.70 -3.57
C GLY A 36 42.62 29.76 -4.58
N ASP A 37 42.03 28.62 -4.83
CA ASP A 37 42.59 27.51 -5.59
C ASP A 37 42.57 27.76 -7.12
N LEU A 38 43.55 27.16 -7.80
CA LEU A 38 43.66 27.16 -9.25
C LEU A 38 42.64 26.25 -9.93
N GLU A 39 42.30 25.16 -9.28
CA GLU A 39 41.29 24.17 -9.72
C GLU A 39 40.19 24.10 -8.65
N VAL A 40 38.94 24.25 -9.06
CA VAL A 40 37.76 24.25 -8.22
C VAL A 40 36.76 23.20 -8.74
N THR A 41 36.28 22.36 -7.86
CA THR A 41 35.12 21.52 -8.16
C THR A 41 33.87 22.16 -7.56
N HIS A 42 32.81 22.25 -8.36
CA HIS A 42 31.54 22.89 -8.01
C HIS A 42 30.40 21.95 -8.29
N GLU A 43 29.44 21.84 -7.35
CA GLU A 43 28.24 21.02 -7.56
C GLU A 43 27.24 21.72 -8.48
N ALA A 44 26.70 20.99 -9.43
CA ALA A 44 25.73 21.51 -10.37
C ALA A 44 24.42 21.92 -9.67
N GLY A 45 23.84 23.05 -10.13
CA GLY A 45 22.60 23.58 -9.53
C GLY A 45 22.82 24.46 -8.30
N GLU A 46 24.01 24.56 -7.79
CA GLU A 46 24.39 25.51 -6.74
C GLU A 46 24.96 26.82 -7.31
N ASP A 47 24.83 27.93 -6.58
CA ASP A 47 25.33 29.23 -7.02
C ASP A 47 26.85 29.25 -7.00
N TYR A 48 27.49 29.36 -8.17
CA TYR A 48 28.93 29.55 -8.30
C TYR A 48 29.28 31.02 -8.17
N LYS A 49 30.31 31.32 -7.32
CA LYS A 49 30.92 32.63 -7.20
C LYS A 49 32.42 32.48 -7.18
N ASP A 50 33.07 33.04 -8.18
CA ASP A 50 34.55 33.04 -8.23
C ASP A 50 35.16 33.84 -7.09
N ALA A 51 36.24 33.30 -6.50
CA ALA A 51 36.98 33.93 -5.42
C ALA A 51 37.80 35.16 -5.85
N GLY A 52 37.97 35.35 -7.18
CA GLY A 52 38.67 36.48 -7.76
C GLY A 52 40.20 36.36 -7.77
N ALA A 53 40.82 37.48 -8.04
CA ALA A 53 42.27 37.64 -8.04
C ALA A 53 42.67 39.06 -7.54
N THR A 54 43.90 39.25 -7.18
CA THR A 54 44.51 40.57 -6.90
C THR A 54 45.54 40.91 -7.96
N ALA A 55 45.78 42.21 -8.19
CA ALA A 55 46.80 42.65 -9.13
C ALA A 55 47.57 43.85 -8.59
N VAL A 56 48.88 43.82 -8.78
CA VAL A 56 49.78 44.91 -8.36
C VAL A 56 50.82 45.22 -9.42
N ASP A 57 51.10 46.48 -9.60
CA ASP A 57 52.16 46.94 -10.43
C ASP A 57 53.20 47.76 -9.61
N THR A 58 54.45 47.78 -10.07
CA THR A 58 55.57 48.47 -9.37
C THR A 58 55.46 49.99 -9.33
N LEU A 59 54.88 50.56 -10.42
CA LEU A 59 54.69 52.00 -10.56
C LEU A 59 53.25 52.46 -10.29
N ASP A 60 52.29 51.73 -10.72
CA ASP A 60 50.88 52.07 -10.58
C ASP A 60 50.27 51.58 -9.22
N GLY A 61 50.94 50.63 -8.56
CA GLY A 61 50.51 50.10 -7.28
C GLY A 61 49.39 49.10 -7.42
N GLU A 62 48.35 49.19 -6.57
CA GLU A 62 47.18 48.26 -6.52
C GLU A 62 46.28 48.46 -7.73
N LEU A 63 46.11 47.41 -8.51
CA LEU A 63 45.27 47.36 -9.74
C LEU A 63 44.12 46.32 -9.67
N THR A 64 43.81 45.76 -8.49
CA THR A 64 42.79 44.70 -8.31
C THR A 64 41.43 45.12 -8.89
N ASP A 65 41.02 46.37 -8.68
CA ASP A 65 39.74 46.90 -9.20
C ASP A 65 39.75 47.09 -10.72
N LYS A 66 40.90 46.94 -11.40
CA LYS A 66 41.07 47.04 -12.85
C LYS A 66 41.10 45.68 -13.54
N ILE A 67 41.11 44.59 -12.75
CA ILE A 67 41.06 43.24 -13.30
C ILE A 67 39.78 43.06 -14.13
N ARG A 68 39.95 42.64 -15.38
CA ARG A 68 38.87 42.16 -16.21
C ARG A 68 38.74 40.66 -16.01
N VAL A 69 37.57 40.23 -15.50
CA VAL A 69 37.23 38.81 -15.36
C VAL A 69 36.38 38.40 -16.58
N THR A 70 36.74 37.27 -17.19
CA THR A 70 35.93 36.59 -18.16
C THR A 70 35.50 35.26 -17.53
N ASP A 71 34.24 35.21 -17.12
CA ASP A 71 33.61 34.06 -16.48
C ASP A 71 32.53 33.55 -17.39
N ALA A 72 32.62 32.28 -17.80
CA ALA A 72 31.66 31.59 -18.67
C ALA A 72 31.14 30.31 -18.02
N VAL A 73 31.27 30.21 -16.67
CA VAL A 73 30.81 29.03 -15.93
C VAL A 73 29.27 28.93 -16.00
N ASP A 74 28.81 27.84 -16.58
CA ASP A 74 27.38 27.41 -16.47
C ASP A 74 27.27 26.46 -15.28
N GLN A 75 26.83 26.99 -14.17
CA GLN A 75 26.70 26.25 -12.90
C GLN A 75 25.66 25.12 -12.95
N ASN A 76 24.80 25.07 -13.98
CA ASN A 76 23.78 24.04 -14.13
C ASN A 76 24.20 22.92 -15.10
N LYS A 77 25.38 23.03 -15.72
CA LYS A 77 25.83 22.06 -16.71
C LYS A 77 27.16 21.43 -16.31
N PRO A 78 27.18 20.13 -16.01
CA PRO A 78 28.40 19.40 -15.73
C PRO A 78 29.40 19.45 -16.88
N GLU A 79 30.47 20.23 -16.73
CA GLU A 79 31.54 20.44 -17.71
C GLU A 79 32.71 21.13 -17.05
N SER A 80 33.88 21.23 -17.74
CA SER A 80 35.03 21.99 -17.27
C SER A 80 35.05 23.35 -17.93
N TYR A 81 35.09 24.40 -17.13
CA TYR A 81 35.09 25.81 -17.52
C TYR A 81 36.38 26.47 -17.14
N THR A 82 36.71 27.62 -17.80
CA THR A 82 37.87 28.45 -17.50
C THR A 82 37.41 29.87 -17.19
N VAL A 83 37.82 30.37 -16.01
CA VAL A 83 37.70 31.78 -15.64
C VAL A 83 39.05 32.44 -15.89
N SER A 84 39.09 33.56 -16.67
CA SER A 84 40.30 34.25 -17.01
C SER A 84 40.36 35.63 -16.37
N PHE A 85 41.58 36.04 -15.96
CA PHE A 85 41.86 37.31 -15.29
C PHE A 85 42.91 38.05 -16.10
N ASP A 86 42.61 39.26 -16.56
CA ASP A 86 43.48 40.15 -17.33
C ASP A 86 43.49 41.52 -16.70
N VAL A 87 44.64 42.19 -16.74
CA VAL A 87 44.78 43.58 -16.34
C VAL A 87 45.88 44.26 -17.10
N ASN A 88 45.72 45.55 -17.40
CA ASN A 88 46.75 46.41 -17.93
C ASN A 88 47.05 47.52 -16.93
N ASP A 89 48.32 47.99 -16.93
CA ASP A 89 48.72 49.20 -16.24
C ASP A 89 48.29 50.47 -16.98
N THR A 90 48.58 51.65 -16.47
CA THR A 90 48.28 52.94 -17.10
C THR A 90 49.19 53.25 -18.33
N ALA A 91 50.33 52.58 -18.43
CA ALA A 91 51.22 52.69 -19.61
C ALA A 91 50.81 51.78 -20.76
N GLY A 92 49.84 50.81 -20.51
CA GLY A 92 49.34 49.87 -21.49
C GLY A 92 50.07 48.54 -21.51
N ASN A 93 50.95 48.23 -20.53
CA ASN A 93 51.58 46.91 -20.43
C ASN A 93 50.57 45.92 -19.88
N ALA A 94 50.37 44.81 -20.60
CA ALA A 94 49.43 43.76 -20.22
C ALA A 94 50.09 42.75 -19.31
N ALA A 95 49.42 42.38 -18.22
CA ALA A 95 49.78 41.23 -17.38
C ALA A 95 49.67 39.91 -18.17
N ASN A 96 50.42 38.91 -17.77
CA ASN A 96 50.17 37.56 -18.22
C ASN A 96 48.75 37.12 -17.72
N THR A 97 47.87 36.71 -18.63
CA THR A 97 46.58 36.17 -18.29
C THR A 97 46.74 34.99 -17.33
N ILE A 98 46.01 35.01 -16.21
CA ILE A 98 45.92 33.87 -15.29
C ILE A 98 44.52 33.29 -15.41
N THR A 99 44.43 31.96 -15.32
CA THR A 99 43.18 31.25 -15.43
C THR A 99 42.92 30.35 -14.25
N ARG A 100 41.64 30.16 -13.88
CA ARG A 100 41.15 29.15 -12.96
C ARG A 100 40.31 28.15 -13.75
N THR A 101 40.53 26.85 -13.48
CA THR A 101 39.68 25.79 -13.99
C THR A 101 38.56 25.50 -12.98
N VAL A 102 37.33 25.56 -13.44
CA VAL A 102 36.12 25.20 -12.65
C VAL A 102 35.50 23.97 -13.29
N THR A 103 35.51 22.86 -12.56
CA THR A 103 34.86 21.62 -12.97
C THR A 103 33.53 21.52 -12.28
N VAL A 104 32.46 21.74 -13.03
CA VAL A 104 31.07 21.50 -12.56
C VAL A 104 30.79 20.01 -12.65
N VAL A 105 30.34 19.42 -11.56
CA VAL A 105 30.01 18.00 -11.43
C VAL A 105 28.60 17.85 -10.93
N ASP A 106 27.99 16.73 -11.22
CA ASP A 106 26.72 16.32 -10.64
C ASP A 106 26.96 15.07 -9.79
N THR A 107 26.84 15.22 -8.48
CA THR A 107 26.97 14.14 -7.50
C THR A 107 25.68 13.94 -6.70
N THR A 108 24.65 14.71 -7.01
CA THR A 108 23.38 14.72 -6.30
C THR A 108 22.43 13.68 -6.90
N PRO A 109 22.00 12.66 -6.12
CA PRO A 109 21.05 11.67 -6.63
C PRO A 109 19.67 12.28 -6.91
N PRO A 110 18.94 11.74 -7.91
CA PRO A 110 17.58 12.16 -8.20
C PRO A 110 16.64 12.08 -7.00
N SER A 111 15.73 13.03 -6.86
CA SER A 111 14.63 12.97 -5.93
C SER A 111 13.60 11.94 -6.43
N LEU A 112 13.19 11.00 -5.57
CA LEU A 112 12.25 9.91 -5.91
C LEU A 112 11.11 9.90 -4.90
N SER A 113 9.86 9.99 -5.38
CA SER A 113 8.65 10.04 -4.55
C SER A 113 7.62 9.03 -5.01
N LEU A 114 7.09 8.21 -4.09
CA LEU A 114 6.01 7.27 -4.38
C LEU A 114 4.70 7.99 -4.68
N LEU A 115 3.95 7.46 -5.65
CA LEU A 115 2.54 7.79 -5.81
C LEU A 115 1.71 6.83 -4.93
N GLY A 116 0.95 7.39 -3.97
CA GLY A 116 0.18 6.61 -2.99
C GLY A 116 1.00 6.16 -1.79
N GLU A 117 0.47 5.18 -1.05
CA GLU A 117 1.00 4.75 0.24
C GLU A 117 2.29 3.92 0.11
N ILE A 118 3.20 4.07 1.08
CA ILE A 118 4.43 3.27 1.18
C ILE A 118 4.16 1.84 1.64
N SER A 119 3.04 1.62 2.33
CA SER A 119 2.59 0.31 2.79
C SER A 119 1.08 0.21 2.61
N LEU A 120 0.61 -0.88 2.00
CA LEU A 120 -0.81 -1.11 1.76
C LEU A 120 -1.17 -2.59 1.90
N THR A 121 -2.46 -2.87 2.09
CA THR A 121 -3.04 -4.21 2.03
C THR A 121 -3.72 -4.42 0.68
N HIS A 122 -3.70 -5.65 0.19
CA HIS A 122 -4.32 -6.06 -1.06
C HIS A 122 -5.03 -7.39 -0.86
N GLU A 123 -6.26 -7.53 -1.38
CA GLU A 123 -7.04 -8.77 -1.27
C GLU A 123 -6.49 -9.86 -2.19
N VAL A 124 -6.29 -11.07 -1.66
CA VAL A 124 -5.82 -12.22 -2.43
C VAL A 124 -6.78 -12.58 -3.57
N GLY A 125 -6.25 -13.09 -4.68
CA GLY A 125 -7.04 -13.46 -5.87
C GLY A 125 -7.51 -12.27 -6.71
N THR A 126 -7.16 -11.02 -6.34
CA THR A 126 -7.46 -9.83 -7.14
C THR A 126 -6.19 -9.28 -7.81
N THR A 127 -6.33 -8.61 -8.96
CA THR A 127 -5.16 -8.09 -9.69
C THR A 127 -4.56 -6.88 -8.98
N TYR A 128 -3.28 -6.96 -8.61
CA TYR A 128 -2.53 -5.82 -8.08
C TYR A 128 -1.89 -5.00 -9.19
N THR A 129 -2.09 -3.68 -9.15
CA THR A 129 -1.39 -2.71 -10.02
C THR A 129 -0.76 -1.63 -9.15
N ASP A 130 0.55 -1.46 -9.26
CA ASP A 130 1.28 -0.45 -8.52
C ASP A 130 0.98 0.96 -9.04
N SER A 131 0.84 1.92 -8.13
CA SER A 131 0.58 3.33 -8.46
C SER A 131 1.79 4.04 -9.05
N GLY A 132 3.00 3.45 -8.94
CA GLY A 132 4.24 4.01 -9.44
C GLY A 132 4.85 5.08 -8.53
N ALA A 133 5.73 5.89 -9.14
CA ALA A 133 6.46 6.97 -8.49
C ALA A 133 6.75 8.08 -9.50
N THR A 134 7.21 9.23 -9.00
CA THR A 134 7.78 10.32 -9.79
C THR A 134 9.24 10.53 -9.42
N ALA A 135 10.04 10.98 -10.38
CA ALA A 135 11.43 11.28 -10.16
C ALA A 135 11.83 12.58 -10.86
N SER A 136 12.68 13.37 -10.21
CA SER A 136 13.27 14.59 -10.79
C SER A 136 14.67 14.80 -10.28
N ASP A 137 15.49 15.41 -11.10
CA ASP A 137 16.84 15.80 -10.83
C ASP A 137 17.08 17.26 -11.19
N ILE A 138 18.06 17.91 -10.55
CA ILE A 138 18.33 19.34 -10.78
C ILE A 138 19.00 19.59 -12.15
N VAL A 139 19.80 18.65 -12.61
CA VAL A 139 20.52 18.70 -13.88
C VAL A 139 19.71 18.09 -15.01
N ASP A 140 19.16 16.89 -14.78
CA ASP A 140 18.48 16.09 -15.79
C ASP A 140 16.98 16.40 -15.91
N GLY A 141 16.39 17.12 -14.94
CA GLY A 141 14.97 17.48 -14.92
C GLY A 141 14.06 16.32 -14.56
N ASP A 142 12.95 16.16 -15.30
CA ASP A 142 11.97 15.08 -15.04
C ASP A 142 12.50 13.74 -15.56
N LEU A 143 12.72 12.80 -14.62
CA LEU A 143 13.19 11.44 -14.87
C LEU A 143 12.11 10.38 -14.66
N THR A 144 10.85 10.77 -14.46
CA THR A 144 9.73 9.86 -14.15
C THR A 144 9.62 8.71 -15.17
N SER A 145 9.84 8.98 -16.46
CA SER A 145 9.79 7.96 -17.53
C SER A 145 10.96 6.95 -17.48
N ASN A 146 12.01 7.26 -16.74
CA ASN A 146 13.23 6.44 -16.67
C ASN A 146 13.25 5.57 -15.41
N ILE A 147 12.19 5.61 -14.59
CA ILE A 147 12.06 4.80 -13.38
C ILE A 147 12.07 3.32 -13.76
N LEU A 148 12.91 2.56 -13.07
CA LEU A 148 12.92 1.10 -13.11
C LEU A 148 12.14 0.56 -11.92
N MET A 149 11.07 -0.18 -12.21
CA MET A 149 10.23 -0.80 -11.20
C MET A 149 10.30 -2.33 -11.30
N THR A 150 10.55 -2.99 -10.17
CA THR A 150 10.47 -4.44 -10.02
C THR A 150 9.33 -4.76 -9.08
N ASN A 151 8.25 -5.33 -9.63
CA ASN A 151 7.09 -5.77 -8.88
C ASN A 151 7.18 -7.27 -8.63
N ALA A 152 7.32 -7.68 -7.37
CA ALA A 152 7.40 -9.07 -6.93
C ALA A 152 6.12 -9.54 -6.22
N VAL A 153 5.02 -8.77 -6.31
CA VAL A 153 3.75 -9.10 -5.67
C VAL A 153 3.12 -10.31 -6.37
N ASP A 154 2.93 -11.38 -5.61
CA ASP A 154 2.10 -12.51 -5.98
C ASP A 154 0.71 -12.28 -5.38
N SER A 155 -0.22 -11.81 -6.19
CA SER A 155 -1.58 -11.49 -5.76
C SER A 155 -2.45 -12.72 -5.49
N ASP A 156 -2.01 -13.90 -5.90
CA ASP A 156 -2.73 -15.15 -5.66
C ASP A 156 -2.29 -15.86 -4.36
N LYS A 157 -1.37 -15.23 -3.61
CA LYS A 157 -0.81 -15.83 -2.41
C LYS A 157 -0.69 -14.83 -1.25
N VAL A 158 -1.32 -15.15 -0.13
CA VAL A 158 -1.19 -14.40 1.12
C VAL A 158 0.27 -14.28 1.53
N GLY A 159 0.72 -13.05 1.83
CA GLY A 159 2.10 -12.79 2.20
C GLY A 159 2.46 -11.31 2.17
N SER A 160 3.72 -11.00 2.52
CA SER A 160 4.26 -9.65 2.42
C SER A 160 5.27 -9.57 1.29
N TYR A 161 5.05 -8.65 0.36
CA TYR A 161 5.80 -8.48 -0.87
C TYR A 161 6.37 -7.07 -0.97
N LYS A 162 7.39 -6.90 -1.80
CA LYS A 162 8.01 -5.62 -2.06
C LYS A 162 7.93 -5.24 -3.54
N VAL A 163 7.61 -3.99 -3.79
CA VAL A 163 7.81 -3.33 -5.06
C VAL A 163 9.02 -2.42 -4.91
N SER A 164 10.10 -2.71 -5.63
CA SER A 164 11.33 -1.93 -5.60
C SER A 164 11.36 -0.97 -6.78
N ILE A 165 11.58 0.30 -6.50
CA ILE A 165 11.57 1.39 -7.48
C ILE A 165 12.93 2.07 -7.41
N ARG A 166 13.59 2.22 -8.56
CA ARG A 166 14.92 2.79 -8.66
C ARG A 166 15.01 3.74 -9.86
N ILE A 167 15.80 4.80 -9.68
CA ILE A 167 16.15 5.74 -10.73
C ILE A 167 17.66 6.01 -10.71
N THR A 168 18.22 6.29 -11.86
CA THR A 168 19.61 6.69 -12.05
C THR A 168 19.62 7.87 -13.00
N ASP A 169 20.36 8.94 -12.66
CA ASP A 169 20.58 10.10 -13.53
C ASP A 169 21.64 9.84 -14.60
N SER A 170 21.93 10.85 -15.41
CA SER A 170 22.94 10.78 -16.48
C SER A 170 24.38 10.74 -15.94
N ALA A 171 24.62 11.26 -14.73
CA ALA A 171 25.93 11.24 -14.04
C ALA A 171 26.21 9.89 -13.34
N GLY A 172 25.20 9.04 -13.16
CA GLY A 172 25.29 7.72 -12.53
C GLY A 172 24.87 7.69 -11.05
N ASN A 173 24.38 8.80 -10.48
CA ASN A 173 23.87 8.83 -9.13
C ASN A 173 22.52 8.12 -9.06
N THR A 174 22.21 7.44 -7.96
CA THR A 174 21.04 6.58 -7.88
C THR A 174 20.23 6.83 -6.63
N SER A 175 18.90 6.81 -6.80
CA SER A 175 17.93 6.74 -5.70
C SER A 175 17.07 5.49 -5.81
N SER A 176 16.66 4.97 -4.65
CA SER A 176 15.75 3.83 -4.58
C SER A 176 14.78 3.96 -3.41
N ILE A 177 13.58 3.45 -3.61
CA ILE A 177 12.53 3.38 -2.59
C ILE A 177 11.78 2.06 -2.74
N GLU A 178 11.22 1.53 -1.65
CA GLU A 178 10.43 0.31 -1.65
C GLU A 178 9.03 0.59 -1.14
N ARG A 179 8.04 -0.08 -1.77
CA ARG A 179 6.67 -0.17 -1.27
C ARG A 179 6.44 -1.58 -0.74
N THR A 180 5.80 -1.70 0.43
CA THR A 180 5.38 -2.97 0.98
C THR A 180 3.91 -3.21 0.65
N VAL A 181 3.61 -4.36 0.05
CA VAL A 181 2.26 -4.83 -0.25
C VAL A 181 2.00 -6.10 0.57
N THR A 182 1.03 -6.03 1.48
CA THR A 182 0.60 -7.19 2.25
C THR A 182 -0.65 -7.77 1.61
N VAL A 183 -0.51 -8.92 0.95
CA VAL A 183 -1.63 -9.67 0.39
C VAL A 183 -2.29 -10.42 1.54
N VAL A 184 -3.57 -10.18 1.74
CA VAL A 184 -4.40 -10.73 2.82
C VAL A 184 -5.63 -11.41 2.24
N ASP A 185 -6.20 -12.32 3.00
CA ASP A 185 -7.53 -12.88 2.75
C ASP A 185 -8.46 -12.34 3.84
N THR A 186 -9.48 -11.60 3.43
CA THR A 186 -10.50 -11.03 4.33
C THR A 186 -11.90 -11.54 4.02
N VAL A 187 -12.02 -12.42 3.03
CA VAL A 187 -13.30 -12.99 2.59
C VAL A 187 -13.61 -14.24 3.38
N ALA A 188 -14.77 -14.28 4.02
CA ALA A 188 -15.22 -15.46 4.74
C ALA A 188 -15.74 -16.55 3.78
N PRO A 189 -15.64 -17.84 4.14
CA PRO A 189 -16.13 -18.94 3.31
C PRO A 189 -17.64 -18.89 3.07
N GLU A 190 -18.07 -19.37 1.92
CA GLU A 190 -19.46 -19.56 1.59
C GLU A 190 -19.93 -20.95 2.06
N LEU A 191 -21.01 -20.98 2.89
CA LEU A 191 -21.64 -22.21 3.38
C LEU A 191 -22.95 -22.47 2.69
N THR A 192 -23.21 -23.76 2.40
CA THR A 192 -24.47 -24.23 1.81
C THR A 192 -24.96 -25.45 2.59
N LEU A 193 -26.24 -25.44 3.03
CA LEU A 193 -26.86 -26.60 3.68
C LEU A 193 -27.16 -27.71 2.66
N ASN A 194 -26.87 -28.94 3.02
CA ASN A 194 -27.34 -30.11 2.28
C ASN A 194 -28.76 -30.40 2.66
N GLY A 195 -29.71 -30.30 1.70
CA GLY A 195 -31.13 -30.51 1.93
C GLY A 195 -31.88 -29.33 2.55
N SER A 196 -32.98 -29.56 3.24
CA SER A 196 -33.87 -28.53 3.76
C SER A 196 -33.20 -27.72 4.92
N ASN A 197 -33.51 -26.42 4.99
CA ASN A 197 -33.15 -25.56 6.13
C ASN A 197 -34.03 -25.80 7.37
N THR A 198 -35.19 -26.48 7.20
CA THR A 198 -36.06 -26.93 8.29
C THR A 198 -36.32 -28.42 8.14
N ILE A 199 -36.17 -29.15 9.22
CA ILE A 199 -36.47 -30.61 9.30
C ILE A 199 -37.44 -30.80 10.43
N GLN A 200 -38.58 -31.46 10.10
CA GLN A 200 -39.51 -31.96 11.10
C GLN A 200 -39.05 -33.34 11.59
N LEU A 201 -39.07 -33.55 12.88
CA LEU A 201 -38.64 -34.76 13.54
C LEU A 201 -39.69 -35.17 14.55
N GLU A 202 -40.11 -36.42 14.52
CA GLU A 202 -41.01 -36.94 15.57
C GLU A 202 -40.24 -37.02 16.92
N ILE A 203 -40.94 -36.74 18.00
CA ILE A 203 -40.40 -36.86 19.35
C ILE A 203 -39.80 -38.25 19.58
N ASN A 204 -38.65 -38.33 20.25
CA ASN A 204 -37.83 -39.52 20.47
C ASN A 204 -37.23 -40.16 19.21
N SER A 205 -37.38 -39.56 18.04
CA SER A 205 -36.72 -40.04 16.84
C SER A 205 -35.23 -39.64 16.83
N ALA A 206 -34.41 -40.46 16.18
CA ALA A 206 -32.99 -40.14 16.00
C ALA A 206 -32.85 -39.08 14.89
N PHE A 207 -32.09 -38.02 15.22
CA PHE A 207 -31.73 -37.00 14.21
C PHE A 207 -30.55 -37.49 13.37
N THR A 208 -30.72 -37.49 12.05
CA THR A 208 -29.61 -37.71 11.11
C THR A 208 -29.38 -36.43 10.36
N ASP A 209 -28.21 -35.81 10.58
CA ASP A 209 -27.86 -34.55 9.96
C ASP A 209 -27.49 -34.75 8.49
N PRO A 210 -28.18 -34.08 7.52
CA PRO A 210 -27.75 -34.08 6.12
C PRO A 210 -26.42 -33.32 5.88
N GLY A 211 -25.97 -32.50 6.87
CA GLY A 211 -24.75 -31.76 6.81
C GLY A 211 -24.84 -30.45 6.01
N ALA A 212 -23.68 -29.91 5.73
CA ALA A 212 -23.47 -28.71 4.93
C ALA A 212 -22.17 -28.85 4.12
N SER A 213 -21.93 -27.96 3.17
CA SER A 213 -20.65 -27.76 2.48
C SER A 213 -20.16 -26.34 2.69
N ALA A 214 -18.82 -26.16 2.71
CA ALA A 214 -18.18 -24.86 2.80
C ALA A 214 -17.07 -24.77 1.75
N ILE A 215 -17.05 -23.65 1.04
CA ILE A 215 -16.05 -23.36 0.00
C ILE A 215 -15.55 -21.94 0.23
N ASP A 216 -14.25 -21.80 0.23
CA ASP A 216 -13.57 -20.52 0.23
C ASP A 216 -12.86 -20.30 -1.11
N ALA A 217 -12.75 -19.02 -1.54
CA ALA A 217 -12.15 -18.68 -2.84
C ALA A 217 -10.65 -18.95 -2.88
N ASN A 218 -9.95 -18.79 -1.75
CA ASN A 218 -8.51 -18.96 -1.62
C ASN A 218 -8.14 -20.36 -1.12
N ASP A 219 -8.87 -20.87 -0.12
CA ASP A 219 -8.54 -22.12 0.58
C ASP A 219 -9.28 -23.34 0.01
N GLY A 220 -10.28 -23.13 -0.86
CA GLY A 220 -11.08 -24.19 -1.46
C GLY A 220 -12.08 -24.82 -0.48
N THR A 221 -12.19 -26.16 -0.47
CA THR A 221 -13.15 -26.86 0.39
C THR A 221 -12.68 -26.93 1.83
N LEU A 222 -13.54 -26.46 2.76
CA LEU A 222 -13.24 -26.38 4.18
C LEU A 222 -14.00 -27.40 5.02
N ALA A 223 -13.43 -27.74 6.18
CA ALA A 223 -14.12 -28.52 7.21
C ALA A 223 -15.17 -27.67 7.92
N ILE A 224 -16.30 -28.32 8.27
CA ILE A 224 -17.40 -27.68 8.99
C ILE A 224 -17.46 -28.22 10.42
N SER A 225 -17.58 -27.33 11.36
CA SER A 225 -17.95 -27.63 12.75
C SER A 225 -19.47 -27.56 12.89
N VAL A 226 -20.07 -28.58 13.50
CA VAL A 226 -21.52 -28.66 13.72
C VAL A 226 -21.79 -28.65 15.22
N ASP A 227 -22.64 -27.71 15.63
CA ASP A 227 -23.12 -27.61 17.01
C ASP A 227 -24.58 -28.07 17.09
N THR A 228 -24.78 -29.21 17.73
CA THR A 228 -26.09 -29.82 18.05
C THR A 228 -26.38 -29.82 19.53
N SER A 229 -25.60 -29.12 20.34
CA SER A 229 -25.60 -29.22 21.81
C SER A 229 -26.94 -28.88 22.46
N ILE A 230 -27.78 -28.08 21.80
CA ILE A 230 -29.10 -27.68 22.30
C ILE A 230 -30.23 -28.58 21.78
N LEU A 231 -29.97 -29.52 20.86
CA LEU A 231 -30.98 -30.38 20.31
C LEU A 231 -31.42 -31.46 21.32
N ASP A 232 -32.66 -31.42 21.75
CA ASP A 232 -33.28 -32.40 22.62
C ASP A 232 -34.50 -33.03 21.87
N THR A 233 -34.26 -34.19 21.26
CA THR A 233 -35.30 -34.90 20.52
C THR A 233 -36.37 -35.51 21.41
N SER A 234 -36.19 -35.54 22.75
CA SER A 234 -37.19 -36.04 23.67
C SER A 234 -38.23 -35.01 24.10
N LYS A 235 -38.06 -33.76 23.66
CA LYS A 235 -38.97 -32.65 23.97
C LYS A 235 -39.43 -31.95 22.71
N GLU A 236 -40.74 -31.68 22.65
CA GLU A 236 -41.31 -30.84 21.61
C GLU A 236 -40.71 -29.44 21.64
N GLY A 237 -40.44 -28.90 20.43
CA GLY A 237 -39.85 -27.55 20.32
C GLY A 237 -39.10 -27.34 19.03
N THR A 238 -38.62 -26.11 18.85
CA THR A 238 -37.74 -25.73 17.74
C THR A 238 -36.33 -25.59 18.21
N TYR A 239 -35.43 -26.38 17.67
CA TYR A 239 -34.00 -26.40 17.99
C TYR A 239 -33.19 -25.92 16.82
N ILE A 240 -32.02 -25.32 17.09
CA ILE A 240 -31.13 -24.80 16.04
C ILE A 240 -29.85 -25.61 16.02
N VAL A 241 -29.54 -26.18 14.86
CA VAL A 241 -28.22 -26.75 14.57
C VAL A 241 -27.42 -25.69 13.84
N THR A 242 -26.22 -25.37 14.37
CA THR A 242 -25.33 -24.35 13.80
C THR A 242 -24.14 -25.00 13.11
N TYR A 243 -23.88 -24.59 11.88
CA TYR A 243 -22.74 -25.00 11.06
C TYR A 243 -21.79 -23.83 10.98
N THR A 244 -20.51 -24.04 11.25
CA THR A 244 -19.49 -23.00 11.18
C THR A 244 -18.28 -23.50 10.39
N ALA A 245 -17.80 -22.69 9.46
CA ALA A 245 -16.51 -22.90 8.79
C ALA A 245 -15.59 -21.70 9.03
N THR A 246 -14.30 -21.97 9.11
CA THR A 246 -13.25 -20.97 9.29
C THR A 246 -12.15 -21.29 8.29
N ASP A 247 -11.71 -20.26 7.54
CA ASP A 247 -10.60 -20.37 6.61
C ASP A 247 -9.22 -20.32 7.32
N ALA A 248 -8.14 -20.38 6.57
CA ALA A 248 -6.78 -20.32 7.09
C ALA A 248 -6.39 -18.92 7.60
N ALA A 249 -7.04 -17.87 7.09
CA ALA A 249 -6.83 -16.49 7.53
C ALA A 249 -7.59 -16.16 8.83
N GLY A 250 -8.56 -17.01 9.23
CA GLY A 250 -9.38 -16.86 10.42
C GLY A 250 -10.75 -16.21 10.17
N ASN A 251 -11.14 -15.97 8.90
CA ASN A 251 -12.47 -15.48 8.59
C ASN A 251 -13.48 -16.61 8.80
N THR A 252 -14.64 -16.30 9.37
CA THR A 252 -15.65 -17.29 9.74
C THR A 252 -17.00 -16.97 9.15
N ALA A 253 -17.69 -18.02 8.72
CA ALA A 253 -19.09 -17.94 8.36
C ALA A 253 -19.90 -19.02 9.08
N SER A 254 -21.20 -18.78 9.29
CA SER A 254 -22.11 -19.74 9.91
C SER A 254 -23.46 -19.79 9.25
N LEU A 255 -24.05 -20.99 9.19
CA LEU A 255 -25.42 -21.23 8.80
C LEU A 255 -26.20 -21.95 9.89
N LYS A 256 -27.52 -21.85 9.87
CA LYS A 256 -28.41 -22.46 10.85
C LYS A 256 -29.45 -23.34 10.15
N ARG A 257 -29.73 -24.49 10.77
CA ARG A 257 -30.83 -25.37 10.39
C ARG A 257 -31.80 -25.44 11.57
N SER A 258 -33.09 -25.31 11.28
CA SER A 258 -34.18 -25.48 12.26
C SER A 258 -34.61 -26.95 12.31
N ILE A 259 -34.64 -27.49 13.51
CA ILE A 259 -35.20 -28.83 13.78
C ILE A 259 -36.46 -28.63 14.60
N GLU A 260 -37.59 -28.96 13.99
CA GLU A 260 -38.93 -28.89 14.62
C GLU A 260 -39.24 -30.26 15.18
N VAL A 261 -39.01 -30.47 16.48
CA VAL A 261 -39.43 -31.70 17.17
C VAL A 261 -40.92 -31.59 17.46
N VAL A 262 -41.70 -32.44 16.84
CA VAL A 262 -43.15 -32.43 16.94
C VAL A 262 -43.66 -33.73 17.51
N TRP A 263 -44.73 -33.63 18.26
CA TRP A 263 -45.47 -34.79 18.64
C TRP A 263 -46.48 -35.13 17.53
N ASN A 264 -46.30 -36.27 16.92
CA ASN A 264 -47.28 -36.73 15.94
C ASN A 264 -48.51 -37.29 16.64
N VAL A 265 -49.43 -36.41 17.00
CA VAL A 265 -50.71 -36.81 17.60
C VAL A 265 -51.46 -37.68 16.62
N PRO A 266 -52.02 -38.78 17.04
CA PRO A 266 -52.86 -39.60 16.18
C PRO A 266 -53.92 -38.76 15.48
N VAL A 267 -54.24 -39.13 14.22
CA VAL A 267 -55.18 -38.38 13.36
C VAL A 267 -56.52 -38.12 14.03
N ILE A 268 -56.97 -39.06 14.82
CA ILE A 268 -58.22 -38.96 15.60
C ILE A 268 -58.24 -37.78 16.58
N ILE A 269 -57.04 -37.40 17.07
CA ILE A 269 -56.88 -36.24 17.96
C ILE A 269 -56.70 -34.95 17.15
N LYS A 270 -56.03 -35.00 16.01
CA LYS A 270 -55.75 -33.83 15.19
C LYS A 270 -56.97 -33.20 14.52
N GLU A 271 -57.92 -34.02 14.08
CA GLU A 271 -58.99 -33.56 13.17
C GLU A 271 -60.36 -33.25 13.86
N ASN A 272 -60.48 -33.57 15.15
CA ASN A 272 -61.79 -33.44 15.82
C ASN A 272 -61.72 -32.55 17.05
N ASP A 273 -61.88 -31.24 16.91
CA ASP A 273 -62.03 -30.27 18.01
C ASP A 273 -61.68 -30.83 19.41
N VAL A 274 -60.41 -31.28 19.52
CA VAL A 274 -59.92 -32.00 20.69
C VAL A 274 -59.47 -30.99 21.71
N ILE A 275 -59.92 -31.10 22.90
CA ILE A 275 -59.52 -30.27 24.03
C ILE A 275 -58.46 -31.03 24.86
N GLU A 276 -57.28 -30.46 25.02
CA GLU A 276 -56.28 -30.94 25.95
C GLU A 276 -56.71 -30.65 27.40
N MET A 277 -56.62 -31.64 28.25
CA MET A 277 -56.99 -31.54 29.63
C MET A 277 -55.75 -31.48 30.53
N ASP A 278 -55.82 -30.82 31.67
CA ASP A 278 -54.68 -30.58 32.60
C ASP A 278 -53.88 -31.83 33.02
N SER A 279 -54.35 -33.01 32.72
CA SER A 279 -53.71 -34.28 33.04
C SER A 279 -53.03 -34.99 31.88
N GLY A 280 -52.88 -34.31 30.69
CA GLY A 280 -52.34 -34.92 29.46
C GLY A 280 -53.31 -35.81 28.69
N TYR A 281 -54.57 -35.84 29.08
CA TYR A 281 -55.64 -36.49 28.33
C TYR A 281 -56.18 -35.56 27.25
N TYR A 282 -56.63 -36.12 26.17
CA TYR A 282 -57.35 -35.42 25.11
C TYR A 282 -58.81 -35.92 25.06
N ALA A 283 -59.73 -35.02 24.96
CA ALA A 283 -61.14 -35.34 24.82
C ALA A 283 -61.69 -34.96 23.43
N SER A 284 -62.30 -35.90 22.73
CA SER A 284 -63.03 -35.60 21.51
C SER A 284 -64.55 -35.82 21.72
N THR A 285 -65.35 -35.09 20.92
CA THR A 285 -66.80 -35.12 21.05
C THR A 285 -67.41 -36.47 20.71
N TRP A 286 -66.72 -37.29 19.93
CA TRP A 286 -67.26 -38.58 19.48
C TRP A 286 -66.58 -39.83 20.06
N PHE A 287 -65.31 -39.72 20.51
CA PHE A 287 -64.53 -40.85 21.02
C PHE A 287 -64.30 -40.81 22.54
N GLY A 288 -64.45 -39.65 23.14
CA GLY A 288 -64.26 -39.47 24.54
C GLY A 288 -62.77 -39.20 24.93
N PRO A 289 -62.43 -39.25 26.24
CA PRO A 289 -61.09 -38.93 26.69
C PRO A 289 -60.09 -40.04 26.34
N THR A 290 -58.93 -39.66 25.81
CA THR A 290 -57.84 -40.53 25.44
C THR A 290 -56.53 -39.95 25.92
N TYR A 291 -55.52 -40.79 26.11
CA TYR A 291 -54.17 -40.36 26.44
C TYR A 291 -53.22 -40.94 25.37
N PRO A 292 -52.59 -40.13 24.56
CA PRO A 292 -51.66 -40.61 23.54
C PRO A 292 -50.37 -41.10 24.19
N GLN A 293 -49.87 -42.27 23.80
CA GLN A 293 -48.63 -42.84 24.24
C GLN A 293 -47.54 -42.67 23.16
N ASP A 294 -47.95 -42.80 21.91
CA ASP A 294 -47.12 -42.49 20.75
C ASP A 294 -48.03 -42.14 19.55
N ALA A 295 -47.51 -42.07 18.35
CA ALA A 295 -48.22 -41.63 17.17
C ALA A 295 -49.53 -42.43 16.85
N ASN A 296 -49.58 -43.68 17.25
CA ASN A 296 -50.69 -44.59 16.90
C ASN A 296 -51.34 -45.32 18.10
N TRP A 297 -50.68 -45.30 19.23
CA TRP A 297 -51.24 -45.94 20.44
C TRP A 297 -51.91 -44.91 21.35
N LEU A 298 -53.15 -45.17 21.69
CA LEU A 298 -53.94 -44.35 22.59
C LEU A 298 -54.42 -45.19 23.74
N PHE A 299 -54.45 -44.60 24.93
CA PHE A 299 -55.11 -45.21 26.09
C PHE A 299 -56.50 -44.60 26.26
N HIS A 300 -57.53 -45.44 26.18
CA HIS A 300 -58.90 -45.03 26.44
C HIS A 300 -59.43 -45.70 27.69
N PRO A 301 -59.97 -44.96 28.68
CA PRO A 301 -60.38 -45.53 29.96
C PRO A 301 -61.39 -46.67 29.88
N GLY A 302 -62.20 -46.67 28.82
CA GLY A 302 -63.20 -47.69 28.59
C GLY A 302 -62.77 -48.87 27.74
N PHE A 303 -61.70 -48.72 26.93
CA PHE A 303 -61.25 -49.73 25.96
C PHE A 303 -59.80 -50.21 26.27
N GLY A 304 -59.06 -49.54 27.16
CA GLY A 304 -57.66 -49.84 27.38
C GLY A 304 -56.76 -49.28 26.28
N TRP A 305 -55.63 -49.97 26.00
CA TRP A 305 -54.72 -49.59 24.91
C TRP A 305 -55.31 -49.93 23.56
N ILE A 306 -55.41 -48.94 22.68
CA ILE A 306 -55.89 -49.07 21.32
C ILE A 306 -54.84 -48.60 20.35
N TYR A 307 -54.76 -49.24 19.18
CA TYR A 307 -53.88 -48.85 18.09
C TYR A 307 -54.74 -48.32 16.94
N VAL A 308 -54.41 -47.17 16.42
CA VAL A 308 -55.22 -46.50 15.38
C VAL A 308 -54.38 -46.39 14.13
N VAL A 309 -54.96 -46.80 12.98
CA VAL A 309 -54.35 -46.71 11.67
C VAL A 309 -55.35 -46.07 10.71
N GLY A 310 -54.91 -45.08 9.96
CA GLY A 310 -55.71 -44.37 8.96
C GLY A 310 -55.15 -42.98 8.67
N GLU A 311 -55.60 -42.35 7.58
CA GLU A 311 -55.15 -41.03 7.15
C GLU A 311 -56.11 -39.91 7.61
N ASP A 312 -57.38 -40.28 7.85
CA ASP A 312 -58.42 -39.35 8.30
C ASP A 312 -59.47 -40.07 9.15
N THR A 313 -60.40 -39.35 9.76
CA THR A 313 -61.44 -39.86 10.61
C THR A 313 -62.52 -40.63 9.90
N SER A 314 -62.56 -40.60 8.56
CA SER A 314 -63.54 -41.35 7.73
C SER A 314 -63.04 -42.75 7.35
N SER A 315 -61.80 -43.08 7.64
CA SER A 315 -61.15 -44.33 7.25
C SER A 315 -60.22 -44.90 8.33
N LEU A 316 -60.65 -44.85 9.59
CA LEU A 316 -59.83 -45.32 10.70
C LEU A 316 -59.97 -46.78 11.01
N TRP A 317 -58.88 -47.49 11.17
CA TRP A 317 -58.87 -48.82 11.74
C TRP A 317 -58.41 -48.75 13.19
N ILE A 318 -59.16 -49.30 14.11
CA ILE A 318 -58.87 -49.33 15.53
C ILE A 318 -58.62 -50.75 15.95
N TYR A 319 -57.51 -51.03 16.60
CA TYR A 319 -57.24 -52.31 17.19
C TYR A 319 -57.39 -52.22 18.72
N ASP A 320 -58.25 -53.05 19.22
CA ASP A 320 -58.49 -53.28 20.63
C ASP A 320 -57.90 -54.67 21.01
N GLN A 321 -57.11 -54.77 22.05
CA GLN A 321 -56.51 -56.04 22.44
C GLN A 321 -57.49 -57.16 22.83
N VAL A 322 -58.69 -56.76 23.14
CA VAL A 322 -59.75 -57.72 23.53
C VAL A 322 -60.72 -58.05 22.35
N LYS A 323 -61.00 -57.04 21.51
CA LYS A 323 -61.99 -57.10 20.46
C LYS A 323 -61.46 -57.32 19.05
N GLY A 324 -60.14 -57.14 18.88
CA GLY A 324 -59.47 -57.14 17.60
C GLY A 324 -59.68 -55.86 16.79
N TRP A 325 -59.39 -55.88 15.46
CA TRP A 325 -59.57 -54.76 14.58
C TRP A 325 -61.08 -54.48 14.28
N PHE A 326 -61.42 -53.23 14.36
CA PHE A 326 -62.70 -52.72 13.89
C PHE A 326 -62.52 -51.40 13.15
N TRP A 327 -63.50 -51.13 12.24
CA TRP A 327 -63.54 -49.92 11.42
C TRP A 327 -64.54 -48.93 12.04
N THR A 328 -64.29 -47.63 11.89
CA THR A 328 -65.21 -46.53 12.26
C THR A 328 -65.48 -45.66 11.08
#